data_5e03805a04b29209023875fe2a8480d2
#
_entry.id   5e03805a04b29209023875fe2a8480d2
#
_cell.length_a   1.000
_cell.length_b   1.000
_cell.length_c   1.000
_cell.angle_alpha   90.00
_cell.angle_beta   90.00
_cell.angle_gamma   90.00
#
_symmetry.space_group_name_H-M   'P 1'
#
loop_
_entity.id
_entity.type
_entity.pdbx_description
1 polymer ?
#
loop_
_entity_poly.entity_id
_entity_poly.type
_entity_poly.pdbx_seq_one_letter_code
_entity_poly.pdbx_strand_id
1 'polypeptide(L)'
;SQIKKGLEKIKGIVGRLERISVGQDFAVVVDYAFEPRALEKLYEAVNLIPHNRIIHVLGATGGGRDKDRRPILGEIAGKNADLVIVTNEDPYDDDPLAIMEAVAIGAERADKELGVNLLKIPDRREAINLAVFSAKTDDLVLITGKGSEQFICLAQGQKMPWDDRQVAREELQKRCG
;
A
#
# COMPACT_ATOMS: atom_id res chain seq x y z
N SER A 1 27.11 -20.46 14.02
CA SER A 1 26.19 -21.63 13.99
C SER A 1 25.58 -21.78 12.60
N GLN A 2 25.09 -22.97 12.27
CA GLN A 2 24.43 -23.23 10.99
C GLN A 2 23.14 -22.37 10.84
N ILE A 3 22.42 -22.12 11.95
CA ILE A 3 21.25 -21.24 11.98
C ILE A 3 21.62 -19.82 11.56
N LYS A 4 22.71 -19.24 12.11
CA LYS A 4 23.16 -17.91 11.73
C LYS A 4 23.48 -17.83 10.22
N LYS A 5 24.23 -18.80 9.70
CA LYS A 5 24.55 -18.88 8.25
C LYS A 5 23.32 -19.08 7.38
N GLY A 6 22.27 -19.76 7.88
CA GLY A 6 20.99 -19.92 7.20
C GLY A 6 20.22 -18.60 7.13
N LEU A 7 20.10 -17.89 8.26
CA LEU A 7 19.43 -16.58 8.34
C LEU A 7 20.11 -15.51 7.49
N GLU A 8 21.44 -15.48 7.47
CA GLU A 8 22.23 -14.54 6.65
C GLU A 8 22.04 -14.73 5.13
N LYS A 9 21.53 -15.88 4.69
CA LYS A 9 21.21 -16.16 3.28
C LYS A 9 19.83 -15.67 2.85
N ILE A 10 18.96 -15.34 3.78
CA ILE A 10 17.61 -14.83 3.48
C ILE A 10 17.74 -13.40 2.97
N LYS A 11 17.46 -13.19 1.69
CA LYS A 11 17.53 -11.86 1.05
C LYS A 11 16.28 -11.01 1.24
N GLY A 12 15.22 -11.57 1.80
CA GLY A 12 13.94 -10.93 2.03
C GLY A 12 12.79 -11.94 2.17
N ILE A 13 11.65 -11.46 2.59
CA ILE A 13 10.40 -12.23 2.64
C ILE A 13 9.45 -11.61 1.63
N VAL A 14 8.88 -12.43 0.78
CA VAL A 14 7.94 -12.00 -0.27
C VAL A 14 6.78 -11.21 0.33
N GLY A 15 6.54 -9.99 -0.17
CA GLY A 15 5.48 -9.10 0.30
C GLY A 15 5.64 -8.59 1.73
N ARG A 16 6.88 -8.56 2.26
CA ARG A 16 7.23 -7.97 3.54
C ARG A 16 8.42 -7.03 3.36
N LEU A 17 8.18 -5.71 3.46
CA LEU A 17 9.17 -4.67 3.13
C LEU A 17 9.89 -4.98 1.80
N GLU A 18 9.17 -5.56 0.85
CA GLU A 18 9.77 -5.99 -0.42
C GLU A 18 10.01 -4.77 -1.31
N ARG A 19 11.28 -4.48 -1.56
CA ARG A 19 11.68 -3.40 -2.46
C ARG A 19 11.55 -3.83 -3.92
N ILE A 20 10.79 -3.06 -4.69
CA ILE A 20 10.64 -3.25 -6.14
C ILE A 20 11.54 -2.24 -6.86
N SER A 21 12.43 -2.73 -7.72
CA SER A 21 13.36 -1.87 -8.47
C SER A 21 13.48 -2.34 -9.90
N VAL A 22 13.44 -1.38 -10.83
CA VAL A 22 13.70 -1.56 -12.26
C VAL A 22 14.69 -0.50 -12.79
N GLY A 23 15.36 0.23 -11.86
CA GLY A 23 16.33 1.28 -12.20
C GLY A 23 15.84 2.71 -11.93
N GLN A 24 14.65 2.88 -11.35
CA GLN A 24 14.13 4.20 -10.96
C GLN A 24 14.97 4.85 -9.82
N ASP A 25 14.88 6.17 -9.71
CA ASP A 25 15.59 7.03 -8.76
C ASP A 25 14.80 7.33 -7.47
N PHE A 26 13.80 6.53 -7.16
CA PHE A 26 12.99 6.57 -5.95
C PHE A 26 12.73 5.16 -5.41
N ALA A 27 12.32 5.05 -4.15
CA ALA A 27 12.03 3.76 -3.54
C ALA A 27 10.58 3.32 -3.80
N VAL A 28 10.35 2.03 -4.08
CA VAL A 28 9.02 1.41 -4.07
C VAL A 28 9.07 0.21 -3.15
N VAL A 29 8.16 0.17 -2.17
CA VAL A 29 8.08 -0.88 -1.15
C VAL A 29 6.66 -1.46 -1.14
N VAL A 30 6.58 -2.79 -1.21
CA VAL A 30 5.33 -3.55 -1.07
C VAL A 30 5.34 -4.30 0.26
N ASP A 31 4.27 -4.15 1.04
CA ASP A 31 4.13 -4.81 2.35
C ASP A 31 2.70 -5.32 2.58
N TYR A 32 2.56 -6.30 3.46
CA TYR A 32 1.28 -6.90 3.83
C TYR A 32 0.56 -6.17 4.97
N ALA A 33 1.12 -5.11 5.53
CA ALA A 33 0.53 -4.40 6.66
C ALA A 33 -0.90 -3.93 6.34
N PHE A 34 -1.89 -4.57 6.96
CA PHE A 34 -3.33 -4.31 6.81
C PHE A 34 -4.02 -4.07 8.17
N GLU A 35 -3.28 -4.20 9.27
CA GLU A 35 -3.74 -3.91 10.62
C GLU A 35 -3.08 -2.63 11.15
N PRO A 36 -3.78 -1.81 11.98
CA PRO A 36 -3.26 -0.54 12.46
C PRO A 36 -1.86 -0.64 13.07
N ARG A 37 -1.66 -1.59 14.00
CA ARG A 37 -0.36 -1.76 14.64
C ARG A 37 0.75 -2.21 13.68
N ALA A 38 0.40 -3.04 12.68
CA ALA A 38 1.35 -3.44 11.65
C ALA A 38 1.76 -2.24 10.79
N LEU A 39 0.79 -1.38 10.45
CA LEU A 39 1.02 -0.17 9.67
C LEU A 39 1.90 0.85 10.43
N GLU A 40 1.67 1.05 11.73
CA GLU A 40 2.54 1.88 12.57
C GLU A 40 4.00 1.37 12.54
N LYS A 41 4.18 0.05 12.74
CA LYS A 41 5.52 -0.56 12.71
C LYS A 41 6.17 -0.51 11.34
N LEU A 42 5.37 -0.58 10.27
CA LEU A 42 5.86 -0.40 8.92
C LEU A 42 6.39 1.03 8.72
N TYR A 43 5.68 2.05 9.16
CA TYR A 43 6.16 3.44 9.10
C TYR A 43 7.44 3.66 9.91
N GLU A 44 7.56 3.08 11.12
CA GLU A 44 8.81 3.10 11.87
C GLU A 44 9.98 2.50 11.05
N ALA A 45 9.73 1.41 10.33
CA ALA A 45 10.74 0.74 9.52
C ALA A 45 11.10 1.51 8.24
N VAL A 46 10.11 2.03 7.51
CA VAL A 46 10.36 2.77 6.26
C VAL A 46 11.00 4.13 6.51
N ASN A 47 10.78 4.74 7.68
CA ASN A 47 11.45 5.97 8.09
C ASN A 47 12.96 5.81 8.32
N LEU A 48 13.46 4.58 8.38
CA LEU A 48 14.91 4.29 8.36
C LEU A 48 15.49 4.31 6.94
N ILE A 49 14.67 4.31 5.92
CA ILE A 49 15.07 4.43 4.51
C ILE A 49 15.13 5.93 4.18
N PRO A 50 16.25 6.49 3.73
CA PRO A 50 16.30 7.89 3.31
C PRO A 50 15.26 8.14 2.21
N HIS A 51 14.41 9.15 2.40
CA HIS A 51 13.41 9.57 1.43
C HIS A 51 13.02 11.04 1.62
N ASN A 52 12.48 11.66 0.58
CA ASN A 52 11.96 13.03 0.63
C ASN A 52 10.47 13.03 1.05
N ARG A 53 9.63 12.30 0.33
CA ARG A 53 8.19 12.20 0.56
C ARG A 53 7.76 10.76 0.60
N ILE A 54 6.68 10.47 1.34
CA ILE A 54 5.98 9.19 1.29
C ILE A 54 4.68 9.35 0.49
N ILE A 55 4.52 8.54 -0.56
CA ILE A 55 3.27 8.35 -1.30
C ILE A 55 2.73 6.98 -0.90
N HIS A 56 1.60 6.92 -0.23
CA HIS A 56 1.07 5.67 0.30
C HIS A 56 -0.21 5.23 -0.41
N VAL A 57 -0.17 4.07 -1.06
CA VAL A 57 -1.33 3.37 -1.63
C VAL A 57 -1.82 2.34 -0.63
N LEU A 58 -3.03 2.51 -0.11
CA LEU A 58 -3.63 1.59 0.85
C LEU A 58 -5.12 1.37 0.57
N GLY A 59 -5.62 0.27 1.09
CA GLY A 59 -7.04 -0.06 1.12
C GLY A 59 -7.45 -0.59 2.49
N ALA A 60 -8.61 -1.21 2.53
CA ALA A 60 -9.05 -2.01 3.66
C ALA A 60 -9.95 -3.15 3.18
N THR A 61 -10.05 -4.19 4.01
CA THR A 61 -10.78 -5.41 3.71
C THR A 61 -12.24 -5.31 4.14
N GLY A 62 -13.15 -5.88 3.34
CA GLY A 62 -14.54 -6.16 3.68
C GLY A 62 -14.73 -7.54 4.30
N GLY A 63 -15.85 -8.22 3.95
CA GLY A 63 -16.07 -9.63 4.29
C GLY A 63 -16.20 -9.90 5.77
N GLY A 64 -16.87 -9.04 6.54
CA GLY A 64 -17.07 -9.21 7.98
C GLY A 64 -15.87 -8.91 8.86
N ARG A 65 -14.81 -8.32 8.29
CA ARG A 65 -13.67 -7.82 9.07
C ARG A 65 -14.06 -6.61 9.91
N ASP A 66 -13.27 -6.34 10.94
CA ASP A 66 -13.47 -5.19 11.82
C ASP A 66 -13.51 -3.87 11.01
N LYS A 67 -14.67 -3.22 11.02
CA LYS A 67 -14.90 -1.97 10.28
C LYS A 67 -14.28 -0.76 10.98
N ASP A 68 -14.12 -0.82 12.30
CA ASP A 68 -13.60 0.30 13.09
C ASP A 68 -12.12 0.56 12.81
N ARG A 69 -11.39 -0.43 12.32
CA ARG A 69 -9.99 -0.25 11.89
C ARG A 69 -9.83 0.59 10.63
N ARG A 70 -10.85 0.68 9.75
CA ARG A 70 -10.77 1.40 8.47
C ARG A 70 -10.37 2.87 8.65
N PRO A 71 -11.08 3.68 9.46
CA PRO A 71 -10.66 5.05 9.72
C PRO A 71 -9.32 5.14 10.47
N ILE A 72 -8.99 4.16 11.30
CA ILE A 72 -7.70 4.14 12.02
C ILE A 72 -6.54 3.97 11.02
N LEU A 73 -6.67 3.08 10.03
CA LEU A 73 -5.67 2.93 8.95
C LEU A 73 -5.49 4.24 8.17
N GLY A 74 -6.59 4.90 7.82
CA GLY A 74 -6.56 6.19 7.14
C GLY A 74 -5.89 7.27 7.96
N GLU A 75 -6.18 7.36 9.25
CA GLU A 75 -5.57 8.34 10.15
C GLU A 75 -4.07 8.10 10.33
N ILE A 76 -3.63 6.85 10.46
CA ILE A 76 -2.20 6.51 10.52
C ILE A 76 -1.51 6.92 9.21
N ALA A 77 -2.10 6.59 8.06
CA ALA A 77 -1.57 6.99 6.76
C ALA A 77 -1.51 8.50 6.60
N GLY A 78 -2.57 9.21 6.99
CA GLY A 78 -2.63 10.66 6.93
C GLY A 78 -1.56 11.37 7.77
N LYS A 79 -1.24 10.84 8.95
CA LYS A 79 -0.20 11.39 9.82
C LYS A 79 1.22 11.19 9.30
N ASN A 80 1.45 10.17 8.48
CA ASN A 80 2.80 9.71 8.14
C ASN A 80 3.15 9.85 6.66
N ALA A 81 2.17 9.95 5.76
CA ALA A 81 2.42 10.10 4.33
C ALA A 81 2.11 11.51 3.84
N ASP A 82 2.85 11.97 2.83
CA ASP A 82 2.61 13.27 2.18
C ASP A 82 1.43 13.20 1.21
N LEU A 83 1.28 12.10 0.51
CA LEU A 83 0.16 11.79 -0.37
C LEU A 83 -0.44 10.43 0.00
N VAL A 84 -1.74 10.41 0.28
CA VAL A 84 -2.51 9.18 0.58
C VAL A 84 -3.40 8.86 -0.62
N ILE A 85 -3.29 7.67 -1.15
CA ILE A 85 -4.14 7.16 -2.24
C ILE A 85 -4.92 5.97 -1.71
N VAL A 86 -6.19 6.20 -1.42
CA VAL A 86 -7.11 5.15 -0.96
C VAL A 86 -7.66 4.40 -2.16
N THR A 87 -7.56 3.07 -2.13
CA THR A 87 -7.99 2.21 -3.22
C THR A 87 -8.69 0.96 -2.73
N ASN A 88 -9.23 0.17 -3.66
CA ASN A 88 -9.82 -1.13 -3.34
C ASN A 88 -8.74 -2.14 -2.92
N GLU A 89 -9.13 -3.08 -2.04
CA GLU A 89 -8.29 -4.18 -1.58
C GLU A 89 -9.07 -5.50 -1.74
N ASP A 90 -9.72 -5.97 -0.70
CA ASP A 90 -10.59 -7.15 -0.72
C ASP A 90 -12.00 -6.77 -0.24
N PRO A 91 -12.89 -6.29 -1.11
CA PRO A 91 -14.23 -5.87 -0.67
C PRO A 91 -15.11 -7.04 -0.25
N TYR A 92 -14.89 -8.25 -0.79
CA TYR A 92 -15.85 -9.35 -0.65
C TYR A 92 -17.26 -8.89 -1.05
N ASP A 93 -18.27 -9.14 -0.21
CA ASP A 93 -19.66 -8.73 -0.45
C ASP A 93 -19.99 -7.32 0.09
N ASP A 94 -19.02 -6.63 0.71
CA ASP A 94 -19.18 -5.23 1.14
C ASP A 94 -19.04 -4.27 -0.07
N ASP A 95 -19.67 -3.11 0.00
CA ASP A 95 -19.49 -2.03 -0.98
C ASP A 95 -18.06 -1.47 -0.93
N PRO A 96 -17.25 -1.61 -2.01
CA PRO A 96 -15.88 -1.13 -2.03
C PRO A 96 -15.77 0.38 -1.85
N LEU A 97 -16.73 1.16 -2.34
CA LEU A 97 -16.72 2.62 -2.18
C LEU A 97 -16.96 3.04 -0.73
N ALA A 98 -17.86 2.33 -0.03
CA ALA A 98 -18.08 2.57 1.40
C ALA A 98 -16.85 2.19 2.25
N ILE A 99 -16.10 1.14 1.87
CA ILE A 99 -14.83 0.80 2.53
C ILE A 99 -13.81 1.91 2.34
N MET A 100 -13.63 2.37 1.10
CA MET A 100 -12.71 3.44 0.76
C MET A 100 -13.06 4.75 1.47
N GLU A 101 -14.34 5.08 1.55
CA GLU A 101 -14.84 6.26 2.26
C GLU A 101 -14.45 6.22 3.74
N ALA A 102 -14.65 5.07 4.40
CA ALA A 102 -14.29 4.91 5.80
C ALA A 102 -12.77 5.11 6.06
N VAL A 103 -11.92 4.67 5.13
CA VAL A 103 -10.47 4.92 5.20
C VAL A 103 -10.17 6.40 4.96
N ALA A 104 -10.79 7.01 3.95
CA ALA A 104 -10.57 8.42 3.59
C ALA A 104 -10.94 9.37 4.75
N ILE A 105 -12.08 9.14 5.41
CA ILE A 105 -12.49 9.89 6.62
C ILE A 105 -11.39 9.87 7.69
N GLY A 106 -10.70 8.75 7.84
CA GLY A 106 -9.55 8.66 8.75
C GLY A 106 -8.39 9.56 8.35
N ALA A 107 -8.05 9.59 7.06
CA ALA A 107 -7.00 10.45 6.55
C ALA A 107 -7.37 11.94 6.66
N GLU A 108 -8.64 12.30 6.43
CA GLU A 108 -9.15 13.67 6.63
C GLU A 108 -9.03 14.13 8.09
N ARG A 109 -9.23 13.23 9.08
CA ARG A 109 -9.00 13.53 10.51
C ARG A 109 -7.52 13.85 10.83
N ALA A 110 -6.63 13.46 9.95
CA ALA A 110 -5.20 13.76 10.02
C ALA A 110 -4.80 14.89 9.04
N ASP A 111 -5.72 15.83 8.79
CA ASP A 111 -5.53 17.03 7.98
C ASP A 111 -5.17 16.75 6.50
N LYS A 112 -5.60 15.59 5.96
CA LYS A 112 -5.51 15.34 4.52
C LYS A 112 -6.74 15.92 3.81
N GLU A 113 -6.49 16.56 2.67
CA GLU A 113 -7.50 17.22 1.86
C GLU A 113 -7.78 16.43 0.58
N LEU A 114 -9.05 16.05 0.38
CA LEU A 114 -9.49 15.31 -0.80
C LEU A 114 -9.24 16.12 -2.08
N GLY A 115 -8.62 15.49 -3.06
CA GLY A 115 -8.23 16.12 -4.32
C GLY A 115 -6.89 16.87 -4.27
N VAL A 116 -6.27 17.04 -3.11
CA VAL A 116 -4.96 17.69 -2.94
C VAL A 116 -3.89 16.68 -2.54
N ASN A 117 -4.00 16.12 -1.34
CA ASN A 117 -3.06 15.15 -0.79
C ASN A 117 -3.73 13.88 -0.25
N LEU A 118 -5.04 13.73 -0.53
CA LEU A 118 -5.85 12.54 -0.37
C LEU A 118 -6.60 12.26 -1.66
N LEU A 119 -6.41 11.08 -2.23
CA LEU A 119 -7.10 10.65 -3.45
C LEU A 119 -7.84 9.35 -3.20
N LYS A 120 -9.00 9.18 -3.84
CA LYS A 120 -9.77 7.93 -3.85
C LYS A 120 -9.81 7.39 -5.26
N ILE A 121 -9.14 6.28 -5.52
CA ILE A 121 -9.02 5.65 -6.84
C ILE A 121 -9.46 4.20 -6.71
N PRO A 122 -10.67 3.82 -7.17
CA PRO A 122 -11.21 2.48 -7.00
C PRO A 122 -10.39 1.39 -7.68
N ASP A 123 -9.87 1.65 -8.87
CA ASP A 123 -8.98 0.71 -9.56
C ASP A 123 -7.60 0.74 -8.91
N ARG A 124 -7.20 -0.41 -8.34
CA ARG A 124 -5.94 -0.52 -7.61
C ARG A 124 -4.73 -0.38 -8.54
N ARG A 125 -4.83 -0.79 -9.81
CA ARG A 125 -3.75 -0.60 -10.79
C ARG A 125 -3.58 0.88 -11.11
N GLU A 126 -4.67 1.60 -11.32
CA GLU A 126 -4.63 3.05 -11.53
C GLU A 126 -4.06 3.80 -10.32
N ALA A 127 -4.41 3.36 -9.10
CA ALA A 127 -3.86 3.91 -7.87
C ALA A 127 -2.33 3.71 -7.78
N ILE A 128 -1.84 2.51 -8.08
CA ILE A 128 -0.40 2.20 -8.12
C ILE A 128 0.29 2.97 -9.25
N ASN A 129 -0.32 3.03 -10.44
CA ASN A 129 0.18 3.81 -11.57
C ASN A 129 0.37 5.28 -11.16
N LEU A 130 -0.68 5.90 -10.62
CA LEU A 130 -0.59 7.29 -10.18
C LEU A 130 0.51 7.50 -9.14
N ALA A 131 0.62 6.63 -8.15
CA ALA A 131 1.66 6.71 -7.13
C ALA A 131 3.05 6.67 -7.76
N VAL A 132 3.29 5.69 -8.66
CA VAL A 132 4.55 5.53 -9.37
C VAL A 132 4.86 6.75 -10.24
N PHE A 133 3.89 7.28 -11.00
CA PHE A 133 4.12 8.42 -11.91
C PHE A 133 4.21 9.78 -11.18
N SER A 134 3.63 9.90 -9.98
CA SER A 134 3.72 11.10 -9.14
C SER A 134 5.01 11.19 -8.34
N ALA A 135 5.72 10.07 -8.16
CA ALA A 135 6.96 10.04 -7.38
C ALA A 135 8.07 10.84 -8.07
N LYS A 136 8.91 11.49 -7.30
CA LYS A 136 10.11 12.22 -7.73
C LYS A 136 11.35 11.51 -7.20
N THR A 137 12.51 11.94 -7.65
CA THR A 137 13.81 11.49 -7.11
C THR A 137 13.80 11.51 -5.59
N ASP A 138 14.25 10.42 -4.99
CA ASP A 138 14.32 10.18 -3.55
C ASP A 138 12.97 10.13 -2.81
N ASP A 139 11.83 10.03 -3.51
CA ASP A 139 10.55 9.73 -2.86
C ASP A 139 10.46 8.24 -2.47
N LEU A 140 9.52 7.90 -1.61
CA LEU A 140 9.17 6.54 -1.25
C LEU A 140 7.69 6.27 -1.59
N VAL A 141 7.44 5.34 -2.50
CA VAL A 141 6.10 4.81 -2.78
C VAL A 141 5.91 3.56 -1.90
N LEU A 142 4.91 3.61 -1.03
CA LEU A 142 4.53 2.53 -0.14
C LEU A 142 3.20 1.93 -0.62
N ILE A 143 3.15 0.63 -0.85
CA ILE A 143 1.94 -0.09 -1.28
C ILE A 143 1.64 -1.16 -0.25
N THR A 144 0.47 -1.07 0.41
CA THR A 144 0.12 -1.95 1.52
C THR A 144 -1.22 -2.68 1.32
N GLY A 145 -1.41 -3.71 2.14
CA GLY A 145 -2.63 -4.50 2.23
C GLY A 145 -2.50 -5.88 1.60
N LYS A 146 -2.10 -5.98 0.34
CA LYS A 146 -2.01 -7.26 -0.38
C LYS A 146 -0.68 -8.00 -0.19
N GLY A 147 0.44 -7.27 -0.10
CA GLY A 147 1.76 -7.88 0.08
C GLY A 147 2.05 -8.99 -0.92
N SER A 148 2.07 -10.25 -0.45
CA SER A 148 2.30 -11.44 -1.27
C SER A 148 1.03 -12.14 -1.77
N GLU A 149 -0.15 -11.61 -1.48
CA GLU A 149 -1.41 -12.20 -1.94
C GLU A 149 -1.57 -12.10 -3.46
N GLN A 150 -2.11 -13.15 -4.07
CA GLN A 150 -2.20 -13.29 -5.52
C GLN A 150 -3.62 -13.13 -6.06
N PHE A 151 -4.54 -12.62 -5.26
CA PHE A 151 -5.93 -12.39 -5.64
C PHE A 151 -6.49 -11.17 -4.92
N ILE A 152 -7.44 -10.48 -5.55
CA ILE A 152 -8.42 -9.61 -4.89
C ILE A 152 -9.70 -10.42 -4.73
N CYS A 153 -10.23 -10.47 -3.52
CA CYS A 153 -11.46 -11.19 -3.20
C CYS A 153 -12.67 -10.29 -3.45
N LEU A 154 -13.53 -10.71 -4.37
CA LEU A 154 -14.73 -10.01 -4.79
C LEU A 154 -15.98 -10.67 -4.23
N ALA A 155 -17.15 -10.05 -4.52
CA ALA A 155 -18.46 -10.57 -4.13
C ALA A 155 -18.70 -12.01 -4.61
N GLN A 156 -19.55 -12.73 -3.88
CA GLN A 156 -19.94 -14.12 -4.19
C GLN A 156 -18.76 -15.10 -4.26
N GLY A 157 -17.69 -14.84 -3.49
CA GLY A 157 -16.50 -15.69 -3.46
C GLY A 157 -15.64 -15.64 -4.71
N GLN A 158 -15.89 -14.72 -5.63
CA GLN A 158 -15.06 -14.54 -6.81
C GLN A 158 -13.67 -14.04 -6.42
N LYS A 159 -12.65 -14.43 -7.20
CA LYS A 159 -11.26 -14.01 -7.02
C LYS A 159 -10.71 -13.49 -8.32
N MET A 160 -10.23 -12.28 -8.32
CA MET A 160 -9.53 -11.68 -9.44
C MET A 160 -8.02 -11.89 -9.26
N PRO A 161 -7.29 -12.50 -10.20
CA PRO A 161 -5.84 -12.62 -10.12
C PRO A 161 -5.17 -11.27 -9.92
N TRP A 162 -4.26 -11.18 -8.96
CA TRP A 162 -3.62 -9.94 -8.55
C TRP A 162 -2.28 -10.19 -7.87
N ASP A 163 -1.35 -9.26 -8.04
CA ASP A 163 -0.09 -9.22 -7.31
C ASP A 163 0.46 -7.78 -7.32
N ASP A 164 0.43 -7.10 -6.18
CA ASP A 164 0.92 -5.71 -6.04
C ASP A 164 2.36 -5.56 -6.55
N ARG A 165 3.20 -6.56 -6.35
CA ARG A 165 4.62 -6.55 -6.74
C ARG A 165 4.79 -6.59 -8.24
N GLN A 166 3.99 -7.42 -8.91
CA GLN A 166 3.98 -7.50 -10.36
C GLN A 166 3.44 -6.22 -10.96
N VAL A 167 2.31 -5.72 -10.46
CA VAL A 167 1.71 -4.46 -10.92
C VAL A 167 2.68 -3.31 -10.74
N ALA A 168 3.29 -3.16 -9.56
CA ALA A 168 4.28 -2.11 -9.31
C ALA A 168 5.46 -2.20 -10.29
N ARG A 169 5.96 -3.41 -10.57
CA ARG A 169 7.05 -3.60 -11.54
C ARG A 169 6.65 -3.22 -12.96
N GLU A 170 5.45 -3.62 -13.39
CA GLU A 170 4.91 -3.28 -14.71
C GLU A 170 4.74 -1.76 -14.88
N GLU A 171 4.19 -1.08 -13.87
CA GLU A 171 4.00 0.38 -13.92
C GLU A 171 5.33 1.14 -13.86
N LEU A 172 6.31 0.64 -13.11
CA LEU A 172 7.67 1.17 -13.12
C LEU A 172 8.35 1.00 -14.49
N GLN A 173 8.19 -0.15 -15.14
CA GLN A 173 8.74 -0.38 -16.49
C GLN A 173 8.17 0.60 -17.52
N LYS A 174 6.86 0.89 -17.44
CA LYS A 174 6.23 1.90 -18.33
C LYS A 174 6.77 3.32 -18.10
N ARG A 175 7.13 3.63 -16.87
CA ARG A 175 7.68 4.95 -16.53
C ARG A 175 9.14 5.12 -16.96
N CYS A 176 9.95 4.07 -16.85
CA CYS A 176 11.40 4.11 -17.09
C CYS A 176 11.79 3.77 -18.54
N GLY A 177 10.87 3.20 -19.32
CA GLY A 177 11.10 2.82 -20.74
C GLY A 177 10.64 3.90 -21.67
#